data_f288a77cf22db92894d7345260674525
#
_entry.id   f288a77cf22db92894d7345260674525
#
_cell.length_a   1.000
_cell.length_b   1.000
_cell.length_c   1.000
_cell.angle_alpha   90.00
_cell.angle_beta   90.00
_cell.angle_gamma   90.00
#
_symmetry.space_group_name_H-M   'P 1'
#
loop_
_entity.id
_entity.type
_entity.pdbx_description
1 polymer ?
#
loop_
_entity_poly.entity_id
_entity_poly.type
_entity_poly.pdbx_seq_one_letter_code
_entity_poly.pdbx_strand_id
1 'polypeptide(L)'
;MLFTLAVTVILAGTVAAGCGTSSSKGPVTLNWYVFPEPSGSFAKAASTCSKASGGRYNIVMNLLSTSSDQQRVSEVRRLAAGDPSIDILAMDVDWTAEYAAAKWILPWPATQAAAATRGDLPGPVATATWNGKLYAAPLNSNTQLLWYRKDLLAAIHKPAPTTWTEMIDDAILLAKMGKPHYIEEQGSQYEGLTVWFNSMVDSAGGGILTKSNKIIVGPSTQVAASIMHRLATSPAADPSLNVTQESQSETAFEHGTAAFQINYPFVWDAAHKDTPSIGKEMGYALFPRVNPAIAPRVSIGGYNLGVSSFSKHPQLAFDAVKCMIQPQFQRGDAIKGGLAPVLASIYGERAFIKSYPFSAEIKAQLVHYGIRPQTPVYADITLAIQKALSPTAAINPKSVVATLRSEIKDALSSEALL
;
A
#
# COMPACT_ATOMS: atom_id res chain seq x y z
N MET A 1 25.68 -79.62 60.06
CA MET A 1 24.61 -78.60 60.22
C MET A 1 24.53 -77.83 58.94
N LEU A 2 23.61 -78.26 58.05
CA LEU A 2 23.31 -77.61 56.78
C LEU A 2 22.03 -76.88 56.95
N PHE A 3 22.09 -75.57 56.69
CA PHE A 3 20.89 -74.67 56.57
C PHE A 3 20.52 -74.57 55.11
N THR A 4 19.36 -75.04 54.79
CA THR A 4 18.76 -74.93 53.47
C THR A 4 17.97 -73.61 53.41
N LEU A 5 18.32 -72.69 52.51
CA LEU A 5 17.60 -71.44 52.27
C LEU A 5 16.62 -71.67 51.11
N ALA A 6 15.32 -71.58 51.38
CA ALA A 6 14.31 -71.57 50.35
C ALA A 6 14.13 -70.16 49.73
N VAL A 7 14.34 -70.05 48.45
CA VAL A 7 14.11 -68.76 47.70
C VAL A 7 12.68 -68.78 47.11
N THR A 8 11.84 -67.91 47.63
CA THR A 8 10.47 -67.75 47.07
C THR A 8 10.55 -66.67 45.97
N VAL A 9 10.26 -67.08 44.73
CA VAL A 9 10.19 -66.12 43.60
C VAL A 9 8.77 -65.59 43.54
N ILE A 10 8.65 -64.26 43.77
CA ILE A 10 7.40 -63.51 43.58
C ILE A 10 7.39 -62.97 42.13
N LEU A 11 6.49 -63.46 41.26
CA LEU A 11 6.24 -62.87 39.96
C LEU A 11 5.40 -61.61 40.16
N ALA A 12 6.00 -60.43 40.05
CA ALA A 12 5.29 -59.16 39.96
C ALA A 12 4.86 -58.89 38.50
N GLY A 13 3.59 -59.05 38.22
CA GLY A 13 3.01 -58.65 36.92
C GLY A 13 2.98 -57.14 36.80
N THR A 14 3.82 -56.57 35.92
CA THR A 14 3.73 -55.15 35.56
C THR A 14 2.58 -54.90 34.63
N VAL A 15 1.49 -54.32 35.14
CA VAL A 15 0.43 -53.71 34.33
C VAL A 15 1.00 -52.43 33.75
N ALA A 16 1.38 -52.45 32.48
CA ALA A 16 1.74 -51.25 31.74
C ALA A 16 0.46 -50.40 31.49
N ALA A 17 0.17 -49.47 32.42
CA ALA A 17 -0.78 -48.40 32.15
C ALA A 17 -0.18 -47.49 31.07
N GLY A 18 -0.60 -47.67 29.84
CA GLY A 18 -0.30 -46.75 28.75
C GLY A 18 -0.92 -45.38 29.03
N CYS A 19 -0.19 -44.47 29.68
CA CYS A 19 -0.50 -43.07 29.68
C CYS A 19 -0.29 -42.54 28.26
N GLY A 20 -1.35 -42.61 27.47
CA GLY A 20 -1.44 -41.78 26.28
C GLY A 20 -1.41 -40.34 26.69
N THR A 21 -0.26 -39.72 26.77
CA THR A 21 -0.15 -38.25 26.83
C THR A 21 -0.61 -37.70 25.49
N SER A 22 -1.92 -37.45 25.36
CA SER A 22 -2.41 -36.46 24.42
C SER A 22 -1.79 -35.11 24.86
N SER A 23 -0.59 -34.81 24.36
CA SER A 23 -0.04 -33.47 24.43
C SER A 23 -1.00 -32.62 23.62
N SER A 24 -1.96 -31.95 24.28
CA SER A 24 -2.68 -30.84 23.72
C SER A 24 -1.63 -29.74 23.49
N LYS A 25 -0.98 -29.81 22.31
CA LYS A 25 -0.19 -28.68 21.85
C LYS A 25 -1.14 -27.51 21.83
N GLY A 26 -0.84 -26.44 22.58
CA GLY A 26 -1.58 -25.19 22.52
C GLY A 26 -1.73 -24.70 21.08
N PRO A 27 -2.55 -23.68 20.82
CA PRO A 27 -2.73 -23.16 19.47
C PRO A 27 -1.37 -22.78 18.84
N VAL A 28 -1.22 -23.08 17.55
CA VAL A 28 -0.04 -22.67 16.77
C VAL A 28 0.04 -21.14 16.75
N THR A 29 1.18 -20.56 17.09
CA THR A 29 1.41 -19.12 16.91
C THR A 29 1.70 -18.85 15.45
N LEU A 30 0.92 -17.93 14.85
CA LEU A 30 1.14 -17.38 13.52
C LEU A 30 1.57 -15.91 13.66
N ASN A 31 2.78 -15.61 13.25
CA ASN A 31 3.33 -14.26 13.28
C ASN A 31 2.93 -13.50 12.02
N TRP A 32 2.22 -12.41 12.21
CA TRP A 32 1.81 -11.48 11.17
C TRP A 32 2.65 -10.21 11.25
N TYR A 33 3.51 -9.98 10.26
CA TYR A 33 4.31 -8.77 10.12
C TYR A 33 3.49 -7.74 9.37
N VAL A 34 3.26 -6.57 10.00
CA VAL A 34 2.31 -5.57 9.50
C VAL A 34 2.67 -4.17 9.98
N PHE A 35 2.35 -3.16 9.20
CA PHE A 35 2.50 -1.76 9.60
C PHE A 35 1.56 -1.40 10.77
N PRO A 36 1.93 -0.40 11.61
CA PRO A 36 1.09 0.04 12.71
C PRO A 36 -0.16 0.75 12.17
N GLU A 37 -1.35 0.22 12.53
CA GLU A 37 -2.65 0.78 12.23
C GLU A 37 -3.27 1.30 13.53
N PRO A 38 -3.48 2.64 13.70
CA PRO A 38 -3.79 3.23 15.00
C PRO A 38 -5.23 3.00 15.47
N SER A 39 -6.17 2.60 14.58
CA SER A 39 -7.58 2.39 14.96
C SER A 39 -7.84 1.12 15.77
N GLY A 40 -6.86 0.20 15.82
CA GLY A 40 -6.97 -1.11 16.44
C GLY A 40 -7.77 -2.14 15.64
N SER A 41 -8.12 -1.83 14.37
CA SER A 41 -8.89 -2.72 13.50
C SER A 41 -8.14 -4.01 13.21
N PHE A 42 -6.83 -3.94 12.93
CA PHE A 42 -6.00 -5.12 12.68
C PHE A 42 -5.87 -6.01 13.91
N ALA A 43 -5.68 -5.43 15.10
CA ALA A 43 -5.64 -6.18 16.35
C ALA A 43 -6.98 -6.90 16.62
N LYS A 44 -8.10 -6.24 16.29
CA LYS A 44 -9.44 -6.84 16.39
C LYS A 44 -9.58 -8.00 15.39
N ALA A 45 -9.14 -7.86 14.15
CA ALA A 45 -9.18 -8.93 13.16
C ALA A 45 -8.35 -10.13 13.62
N ALA A 46 -7.10 -9.92 14.04
CA ALA A 46 -6.20 -10.95 14.55
C ALA A 46 -6.81 -11.72 15.73
N SER A 47 -7.32 -11.00 16.74
CA SER A 47 -7.94 -11.60 17.93
C SER A 47 -9.21 -12.37 17.58
N THR A 48 -10.08 -11.81 16.72
CA THR A 48 -11.34 -12.46 16.34
C THR A 48 -11.08 -13.72 15.53
N CYS A 49 -10.14 -13.68 14.58
CA CYS A 49 -9.76 -14.84 13.75
C CYS A 49 -9.07 -15.93 14.58
N SER A 50 -8.23 -15.54 15.55
CA SER A 50 -7.63 -16.49 16.50
C SER A 50 -8.71 -17.25 17.27
N LYS A 51 -9.71 -16.56 17.85
CA LYS A 51 -10.83 -17.18 18.56
C LYS A 51 -11.66 -18.07 17.64
N ALA A 52 -11.97 -17.58 16.42
CA ALA A 52 -12.76 -18.33 15.43
C ALA A 52 -12.05 -19.59 14.92
N SER A 53 -10.74 -19.70 15.10
CA SER A 53 -9.97 -20.88 14.69
C SER A 53 -10.30 -22.13 15.51
N GLY A 54 -11.02 -22.03 16.63
CA GLY A 54 -11.29 -23.14 17.53
C GLY A 54 -10.04 -23.72 18.18
N GLY A 55 -9.02 -22.89 18.47
CA GLY A 55 -7.76 -23.29 19.10
C GLY A 55 -6.72 -23.83 18.12
N ARG A 56 -6.94 -23.77 16.81
CA ARG A 56 -5.96 -24.22 15.83
C ARG A 56 -4.75 -23.29 15.73
N TYR A 57 -4.98 -21.97 15.83
CA TYR A 57 -3.91 -20.97 15.77
C TYR A 57 -4.25 -19.73 16.60
N ASN A 58 -3.18 -18.98 16.92
CA ASN A 58 -3.23 -17.64 17.51
C ASN A 58 -2.38 -16.70 16.64
N ILE A 59 -2.98 -15.60 16.16
CA ILE A 59 -2.30 -14.60 15.33
C ILE A 59 -1.65 -13.55 16.25
N VAL A 60 -0.34 -13.40 16.12
CA VAL A 60 0.47 -12.40 16.84
C VAL A 60 0.97 -11.36 15.86
N MET A 61 0.63 -10.10 16.08
CA MET A 61 1.08 -8.98 15.27
C MET A 61 2.50 -8.59 15.63
N ASN A 62 3.36 -8.46 14.62
CA ASN A 62 4.71 -7.96 14.72
C ASN A 62 4.76 -6.64 13.94
N LEU A 63 4.81 -5.51 14.66
CA LEU A 63 4.72 -4.21 14.05
C LEU A 63 6.02 -3.83 13.33
N LEU A 64 5.88 -3.40 12.09
CA LEU A 64 6.94 -2.86 11.24
C LEU A 64 7.05 -1.34 11.40
N SER A 65 7.98 -0.71 10.69
CA SER A 65 8.08 0.75 10.58
C SER A 65 6.83 1.36 9.91
N THR A 66 6.61 2.66 10.08
CA THR A 66 5.63 3.43 9.30
C THR A 66 6.11 3.73 7.87
N SER A 67 7.41 3.69 7.60
CA SER A 67 8.00 3.87 6.27
C SER A 67 7.98 2.57 5.48
N SER A 68 7.39 2.55 4.29
CA SER A 68 7.33 1.37 3.41
C SER A 68 8.73 0.87 3.03
N ASP A 69 9.68 1.76 2.72
CA ASP A 69 11.06 1.38 2.40
C ASP A 69 11.73 0.61 3.56
N GLN A 70 11.53 1.08 4.80
CA GLN A 70 12.06 0.39 5.99
C GLN A 70 11.34 -0.93 6.26
N GLN A 71 10.04 -1.02 5.99
CA GLN A 71 9.28 -2.28 6.07
C GLN A 71 9.90 -3.30 5.10
N ARG A 72 10.05 -2.93 3.83
CA ARG A 72 10.65 -3.79 2.82
C ARG A 72 12.04 -4.28 3.24
N VAL A 73 12.93 -3.37 3.66
CA VAL A 73 14.29 -3.74 4.12
C VAL A 73 14.23 -4.75 5.27
N SER A 74 13.32 -4.57 6.23
CA SER A 74 13.15 -5.49 7.36
C SER A 74 12.67 -6.87 6.90
N GLU A 75 11.67 -6.92 6.02
CA GLU A 75 11.11 -8.17 5.50
C GLU A 75 12.10 -8.91 4.60
N VAL A 76 12.72 -8.22 3.64
CA VAL A 76 13.70 -8.80 2.71
C VAL A 76 14.87 -9.43 3.44
N ARG A 77 15.44 -8.76 4.46
CA ARG A 77 16.55 -9.32 5.24
C ARG A 77 16.19 -10.64 5.94
N ARG A 78 14.97 -10.75 6.48
CA ARG A 78 14.48 -11.95 7.13
C ARG A 78 14.15 -13.06 6.13
N LEU A 79 13.49 -12.71 5.02
CA LEU A 79 13.14 -13.65 3.98
C LEU A 79 14.38 -14.22 3.28
N ALA A 80 15.38 -13.39 3.00
CA ALA A 80 16.66 -13.82 2.45
C ALA A 80 17.43 -14.74 3.41
N ALA A 81 17.25 -14.57 4.71
CA ALA A 81 17.82 -15.46 5.73
C ALA A 81 17.00 -16.77 5.94
N GLY A 82 15.87 -16.93 5.24
CA GLY A 82 14.99 -18.09 5.40
C GLY A 82 14.32 -18.15 6.78
N ASP A 83 13.99 -17.01 7.37
CA ASP A 83 13.45 -16.90 8.73
C ASP A 83 12.09 -17.61 8.86
N PRO A 84 12.02 -18.75 9.59
CA PRO A 84 10.79 -19.52 9.73
C PRO A 84 9.81 -18.93 10.73
N SER A 85 10.15 -17.82 11.37
CA SER A 85 9.25 -17.12 12.30
C SER A 85 8.23 -16.23 11.57
N ILE A 86 8.41 -15.98 10.27
CA ILE A 86 7.45 -15.22 9.47
C ILE A 86 6.39 -16.17 8.89
N ASP A 87 5.13 -15.96 9.24
CA ASP A 87 4.02 -16.73 8.67
C ASP A 87 3.22 -15.89 7.67
N ILE A 88 2.88 -14.66 8.02
CA ILE A 88 2.05 -13.75 7.21
C ILE A 88 2.75 -12.41 7.11
N LEU A 89 2.79 -11.86 5.90
CA LEU A 89 3.38 -10.57 5.54
C LEU A 89 2.31 -9.62 5.04
N ALA A 90 2.26 -8.40 5.55
CA ALA A 90 1.54 -7.30 4.93
C ALA A 90 2.49 -6.55 3.99
N MET A 91 2.50 -6.93 2.74
CA MET A 91 3.37 -6.42 1.70
C MET A 91 2.75 -5.19 1.02
N ASP A 92 3.53 -4.15 0.76
CA ASP A 92 3.10 -3.10 -0.18
C ASP A 92 2.75 -3.75 -1.54
N VAL A 93 1.81 -3.16 -2.24
CA VAL A 93 1.25 -3.70 -3.48
C VAL A 93 2.29 -3.91 -4.59
N ASP A 94 3.42 -3.25 -4.56
CA ASP A 94 4.51 -3.34 -5.54
C ASP A 94 5.54 -4.44 -5.24
N TRP A 95 5.55 -5.04 -4.02
CA TRP A 95 6.52 -6.09 -3.67
C TRP A 95 6.13 -7.49 -4.12
N THR A 96 4.89 -7.69 -4.56
CA THR A 96 4.38 -9.02 -4.94
C THR A 96 5.26 -9.71 -6.00
N ALA A 97 5.72 -8.98 -7.02
CA ALA A 97 6.54 -9.55 -8.09
C ALA A 97 7.92 -9.98 -7.58
N GLU A 98 8.58 -9.14 -6.78
CA GLU A 98 9.86 -9.43 -6.16
C GLU A 98 9.79 -10.67 -5.26
N TYR A 99 8.84 -10.67 -4.30
CA TYR A 99 8.74 -11.74 -3.31
C TYR A 99 8.33 -13.07 -3.95
N ALA A 100 7.49 -13.03 -4.98
CA ALA A 100 7.09 -14.22 -5.74
C ALA A 100 8.25 -14.77 -6.59
N ALA A 101 9.03 -13.91 -7.26
CA ALA A 101 10.18 -14.31 -8.05
C ALA A 101 11.29 -14.92 -7.19
N ALA A 102 11.56 -14.32 -6.03
CA ALA A 102 12.51 -14.83 -5.04
C ALA A 102 11.99 -16.09 -4.32
N LYS A 103 10.75 -16.53 -4.58
CA LYS A 103 10.10 -17.68 -3.92
C LYS A 103 9.98 -17.50 -2.39
N TRP A 104 9.88 -16.27 -1.93
CA TRP A 104 9.71 -15.94 -0.51
C TRP A 104 8.27 -16.08 -0.03
N ILE A 105 7.30 -15.97 -0.96
CA ILE A 105 5.88 -16.15 -0.68
C ILE A 105 5.29 -17.28 -1.54
N LEU A 106 4.29 -17.93 -0.97
CA LEU A 106 3.61 -19.05 -1.63
C LEU A 106 2.46 -18.54 -2.52
N PRO A 107 2.27 -19.12 -3.73
CA PRO A 107 1.06 -18.88 -4.49
C PRO A 107 -0.15 -19.42 -3.73
N TRP A 108 -1.28 -18.72 -3.84
CA TRP A 108 -2.55 -19.25 -3.34
C TRP A 108 -2.90 -20.58 -4.00
N PRO A 109 -3.41 -21.55 -3.23
CA PRO A 109 -3.92 -22.79 -3.82
C PRO A 109 -4.98 -22.48 -4.90
N ALA A 110 -4.85 -23.04 -6.08
CA ALA A 110 -5.70 -22.71 -7.24
C ALA A 110 -7.20 -22.84 -6.93
N THR A 111 -7.58 -23.82 -6.11
CA THR A 111 -8.97 -24.04 -5.65
C THR A 111 -9.50 -22.96 -4.70
N GLN A 112 -8.63 -22.13 -4.13
CA GLN A 112 -8.97 -21.13 -3.12
C GLN A 112 -8.74 -19.68 -3.65
N ALA A 113 -7.93 -19.50 -4.69
CA ALA A 113 -7.56 -18.19 -5.22
C ALA A 113 -8.80 -17.35 -5.61
N ALA A 114 -9.75 -17.92 -6.33
CA ALA A 114 -10.98 -17.24 -6.72
C ALA A 114 -11.88 -16.85 -5.53
N ALA A 115 -11.80 -17.61 -4.43
CA ALA A 115 -12.55 -17.26 -3.21
C ALA A 115 -11.86 -16.16 -2.41
N ALA A 116 -10.52 -16.08 -2.46
CA ALA A 116 -9.73 -15.08 -1.75
C ALA A 116 -9.90 -13.65 -2.32
N THR A 117 -10.34 -13.54 -3.59
CA THR A 117 -10.51 -12.24 -4.26
C THR A 117 -11.95 -11.99 -4.73
N ARG A 118 -12.91 -12.79 -4.20
CA ARG A 118 -14.30 -12.70 -4.65
C ARG A 118 -14.94 -11.37 -4.26
N GLY A 119 -15.30 -10.59 -5.27
CA GLY A 119 -15.94 -9.28 -5.12
C GLY A 119 -14.97 -8.13 -4.92
N ASP A 120 -13.66 -8.39 -4.96
CA ASP A 120 -12.64 -7.34 -4.91
C ASP A 120 -12.62 -6.54 -6.21
N LEU A 121 -12.20 -5.29 -6.09
CA LEU A 121 -11.95 -4.41 -7.22
C LEU A 121 -10.76 -4.95 -8.07
N PRO A 122 -10.78 -4.73 -9.38
CA PRO A 122 -9.79 -5.32 -10.28
C PRO A 122 -8.35 -4.84 -10.02
N GLY A 123 -8.19 -3.58 -9.60
CA GLY A 123 -6.88 -3.01 -9.31
C GLY A 123 -6.14 -3.72 -8.17
N PRO A 124 -6.70 -3.83 -6.96
CA PRO A 124 -6.10 -4.60 -5.87
C PRO A 124 -5.76 -6.04 -6.26
N VAL A 125 -6.65 -6.73 -7.00
CA VAL A 125 -6.37 -8.10 -7.46
C VAL A 125 -5.17 -8.14 -8.42
N ALA A 126 -5.05 -7.14 -9.30
CA ALA A 126 -3.92 -7.05 -10.22
C ALA A 126 -2.58 -6.91 -9.47
N THR A 127 -2.53 -6.14 -8.37
CA THR A 127 -1.32 -5.98 -7.56
C THR A 127 -0.90 -7.26 -6.81
N ALA A 128 -1.86 -8.11 -6.46
CA ALA A 128 -1.63 -9.37 -5.76
C ALA A 128 -1.30 -10.55 -6.70
N THR A 129 -1.32 -10.29 -8.02
CA THR A 129 -1.15 -11.31 -9.07
C THR A 129 0.15 -11.08 -9.83
N TRP A 130 0.97 -12.12 -9.95
CA TRP A 130 2.19 -12.10 -10.75
C TRP A 130 2.27 -13.34 -11.65
N ASN A 131 2.64 -13.16 -12.92
CA ASN A 131 2.70 -14.23 -13.94
C ASN A 131 1.45 -15.11 -13.97
N GLY A 132 0.27 -14.50 -13.86
CA GLY A 132 -1.03 -15.18 -13.91
C GLY A 132 -1.41 -15.99 -12.67
N LYS A 133 -0.64 -15.94 -11.59
CA LYS A 133 -0.92 -16.60 -10.31
C LYS A 133 -1.17 -15.57 -9.21
N LEU A 134 -2.16 -15.83 -8.38
CA LEU A 134 -2.40 -15.05 -7.15
C LEU A 134 -1.37 -15.46 -6.10
N TYR A 135 -0.59 -14.51 -5.58
CA TYR A 135 0.42 -14.74 -4.53
C TYR A 135 0.03 -14.16 -3.18
N ALA A 136 -0.88 -13.22 -3.16
CA ALA A 136 -1.33 -12.60 -1.93
C ALA A 136 -2.85 -12.34 -1.99
N ALA A 137 -3.47 -12.09 -0.84
CA ALA A 137 -4.84 -11.61 -0.77
C ALA A 137 -4.83 -10.10 -0.52
N PRO A 138 -5.54 -9.28 -1.31
CA PRO A 138 -5.65 -7.85 -1.02
C PRO A 138 -6.26 -7.61 0.37
N LEU A 139 -5.57 -6.80 1.19
CA LEU A 139 -6.02 -6.42 2.54
C LEU A 139 -6.81 -5.12 2.50
N ASN A 140 -6.17 -4.09 1.99
CA ASN A 140 -6.75 -2.78 1.73
C ASN A 140 -6.19 -2.21 0.43
N SER A 141 -6.80 -1.16 -0.05
CA SER A 141 -6.30 -0.40 -1.20
C SER A 141 -6.16 1.06 -0.83
N ASN A 142 -5.50 1.81 -1.70
CA ASN A 142 -5.38 3.24 -1.52
C ASN A 142 -5.23 3.94 -2.88
N THR A 143 -5.63 5.20 -2.94
CA THR A 143 -5.47 6.06 -4.11
C THR A 143 -5.46 7.52 -3.66
N GLN A 144 -4.68 8.34 -4.32
CA GLN A 144 -4.63 9.78 -4.02
C GLN A 144 -5.81 10.49 -4.66
N LEU A 145 -6.37 11.48 -3.93
CA LEU A 145 -7.37 12.42 -4.42
C LEU A 145 -6.81 13.84 -4.40
N LEU A 146 -7.49 14.73 -5.11
CA LEU A 146 -7.31 16.17 -4.92
C LEU A 146 -8.16 16.63 -3.73
N TRP A 147 -7.50 17.22 -2.74
CA TRP A 147 -8.10 17.94 -1.62
C TRP A 147 -7.87 19.42 -1.84
N TYR A 148 -8.89 20.25 -1.60
CA TYR A 148 -8.78 21.68 -1.89
C TYR A 148 -9.56 22.53 -0.88
N ARG A 149 -9.21 23.78 -0.76
CA ARG A 149 -9.88 24.79 0.07
C ARG A 149 -11.01 25.45 -0.71
N LYS A 150 -12.27 25.15 -0.35
CA LYS A 150 -13.48 25.70 -0.96
C LYS A 150 -13.55 27.22 -0.89
N ASP A 151 -13.19 27.79 0.27
CA ASP A 151 -13.17 29.22 0.52
C ASP A 151 -12.17 29.97 -0.37
N LEU A 152 -11.01 29.37 -0.64
CA LEU A 152 -9.98 29.96 -1.50
C LEU A 152 -10.41 29.93 -2.97
N LEU A 153 -11.01 28.83 -3.44
CA LEU A 153 -11.57 28.75 -4.80
C LEU A 153 -12.73 29.72 -4.99
N ALA A 154 -13.61 29.87 -3.99
CA ALA A 154 -14.68 30.86 -4.01
C ALA A 154 -14.14 32.30 -4.12
N ALA A 155 -13.02 32.61 -3.46
CA ALA A 155 -12.37 33.93 -3.51
C ALA A 155 -11.83 34.29 -4.89
N ILE A 156 -11.55 33.30 -5.75
CA ILE A 156 -11.10 33.52 -7.14
C ILE A 156 -12.19 33.15 -8.16
N HIS A 157 -13.41 32.88 -7.70
CA HIS A 157 -14.56 32.50 -8.54
C HIS A 157 -14.30 31.31 -9.46
N LYS A 158 -13.61 30.27 -8.96
CA LYS A 158 -13.27 29.05 -9.69
C LYS A 158 -13.93 27.82 -9.09
N PRO A 159 -14.33 26.84 -9.91
CA PRO A 159 -14.66 25.50 -9.44
C PRO A 159 -13.40 24.74 -9.04
N ALA A 160 -13.56 23.53 -8.48
CA ALA A 160 -12.45 22.61 -8.29
C ALA A 160 -11.72 22.34 -9.61
N PRO A 161 -10.39 22.46 -9.65
CA PRO A 161 -9.63 22.23 -10.89
C PRO A 161 -9.73 20.76 -11.32
N THR A 162 -9.84 20.53 -12.62
CA THR A 162 -9.95 19.20 -13.21
C THR A 162 -8.65 18.72 -13.84
N THR A 163 -7.68 19.63 -14.02
CA THR A 163 -6.36 19.35 -14.59
C THR A 163 -5.25 19.92 -13.71
N TRP A 164 -4.06 19.34 -13.80
CA TRP A 164 -2.85 19.87 -13.15
C TRP A 164 -2.55 21.29 -13.57
N THR A 165 -2.78 21.60 -14.86
CA THR A 165 -2.56 22.95 -15.38
C THR A 165 -3.48 23.97 -14.70
N GLU A 166 -4.79 23.68 -14.61
CA GLU A 166 -5.75 24.52 -13.91
C GLU A 166 -5.38 24.69 -12.44
N MET A 167 -5.02 23.60 -11.75
CA MET A 167 -4.65 23.64 -10.32
C MET A 167 -3.43 24.55 -10.08
N ILE A 168 -2.37 24.42 -10.91
CA ILE A 168 -1.17 25.28 -10.79
C ILE A 168 -1.51 26.74 -11.13
N ASP A 169 -2.34 27.00 -12.15
CA ASP A 169 -2.74 28.36 -12.51
C ASP A 169 -3.58 29.03 -11.43
N ASP A 170 -4.52 28.31 -10.82
CA ASP A 170 -5.34 28.80 -9.71
C ASP A 170 -4.49 29.07 -8.46
N ALA A 171 -3.52 28.21 -8.15
CA ALA A 171 -2.56 28.42 -7.08
C ALA A 171 -1.70 29.70 -7.31
N ILE A 172 -1.20 29.89 -8.52
CA ILE A 172 -0.45 31.11 -8.89
C ILE A 172 -1.35 32.36 -8.79
N LEU A 173 -2.63 32.28 -9.14
CA LEU A 173 -3.58 33.38 -8.99
C LEU A 173 -3.79 33.72 -7.51
N LEU A 174 -3.96 32.72 -6.64
CA LEU A 174 -4.05 32.93 -5.19
C LEU A 174 -2.77 33.56 -4.62
N ALA A 175 -1.59 33.12 -5.07
CA ALA A 175 -0.31 33.72 -4.69
C ALA A 175 -0.24 35.19 -5.01
N LYS A 176 -0.65 35.62 -6.22
CA LYS A 176 -0.71 37.03 -6.63
C LYS A 176 -1.66 37.87 -5.77
N MET A 177 -2.66 37.23 -5.16
CA MET A 177 -3.61 37.88 -4.24
C MET A 177 -3.13 37.86 -2.77
N GLY A 178 -1.94 37.30 -2.50
CA GLY A 178 -1.41 37.19 -1.15
C GLY A 178 -2.20 36.21 -0.27
N LYS A 179 -2.89 35.23 -0.89
CA LYS A 179 -3.68 34.22 -0.19
C LYS A 179 -2.88 32.92 -0.01
N PRO A 180 -3.30 32.00 0.88
CA PRO A 180 -2.80 30.62 0.91
C PRO A 180 -2.90 30.01 -0.50
N HIS A 181 -1.81 29.40 -0.99
CA HIS A 181 -1.72 29.06 -2.41
C HIS A 181 -0.88 27.83 -2.73
N TYR A 182 -0.20 27.24 -1.75
CA TYR A 182 0.65 26.10 -2.04
C TYR A 182 -0.14 24.88 -2.49
N ILE A 183 0.52 24.06 -3.30
CA ILE A 183 0.10 22.73 -3.68
C ILE A 183 1.00 21.74 -2.94
N GLU A 184 0.42 21.04 -1.98
CA GLU A 184 1.11 20.01 -1.21
C GLU A 184 1.15 18.69 -1.98
N GLU A 185 2.37 18.14 -2.10
CA GLU A 185 2.64 16.89 -2.79
C GLU A 185 3.84 16.17 -2.14
N GLN A 186 4.02 14.89 -2.42
CA GLN A 186 5.10 14.06 -1.88
C GLN A 186 6.36 14.17 -2.74
N GLY A 187 7.12 15.25 -2.60
CA GLY A 187 8.32 15.53 -3.41
C GLY A 187 9.65 15.08 -2.82
N SER A 188 9.67 14.49 -1.62
CA SER A 188 10.87 13.90 -1.02
C SER A 188 11.43 12.76 -1.87
N GLN A 189 12.73 12.50 -1.77
CA GLN A 189 13.35 11.37 -2.48
C GLN A 189 13.05 10.04 -1.77
N TYR A 190 11.88 9.45 -2.03
CA TYR A 190 11.38 8.19 -1.49
C TYR A 190 10.29 7.64 -2.42
N GLU A 191 9.65 6.51 -2.04
CA GLU A 191 8.64 5.84 -2.87
C GLU A 191 7.48 6.76 -3.30
N GLY A 192 7.03 7.69 -2.45
CA GLY A 192 5.95 8.64 -2.79
C GLY A 192 6.24 9.49 -4.02
N LEU A 193 7.50 9.87 -4.26
CA LEU A 193 7.90 10.57 -5.49
C LEU A 193 7.69 9.69 -6.74
N THR A 194 7.97 8.40 -6.63
CA THR A 194 7.70 7.43 -7.71
C THR A 194 6.21 7.25 -7.92
N VAL A 195 5.41 7.20 -6.85
CA VAL A 195 3.94 7.12 -6.93
C VAL A 195 3.37 8.33 -7.66
N TRP A 196 3.77 9.55 -7.27
CA TRP A 196 3.38 10.78 -7.95
C TRP A 196 3.75 10.74 -9.44
N PHE A 197 5.01 10.47 -9.76
CA PHE A 197 5.49 10.40 -11.13
C PHE A 197 4.76 9.35 -11.97
N ASN A 198 4.60 8.11 -11.46
CA ASN A 198 3.91 7.04 -12.17
C ASN A 198 2.43 7.41 -12.42
N SER A 199 1.75 8.01 -11.42
CA SER A 199 0.39 8.51 -11.57
C SER A 199 0.28 9.56 -12.68
N MET A 200 1.26 10.46 -12.76
CA MET A 200 1.32 11.48 -13.80
C MET A 200 1.54 10.87 -15.20
N VAL A 201 2.47 9.91 -15.31
CA VAL A 201 2.78 9.22 -16.58
C VAL A 201 1.60 8.39 -17.08
N ASP A 202 0.97 7.62 -16.22
CA ASP A 202 -0.21 6.79 -16.55
C ASP A 202 -1.41 7.68 -16.91
N SER A 203 -1.61 8.80 -16.20
CA SER A 203 -2.66 9.79 -16.49
C SER A 203 -2.37 10.60 -17.77
N ALA A 204 -1.12 10.63 -18.25
CA ALA A 204 -0.76 11.15 -19.56
C ALA A 204 -1.01 10.15 -20.71
N GLY A 205 -1.44 8.92 -20.39
CA GLY A 205 -1.67 7.83 -21.35
C GLY A 205 -0.42 7.02 -21.68
N GLY A 206 0.60 7.06 -20.80
CA GLY A 206 1.84 6.30 -20.94
C GLY A 206 2.01 5.18 -19.93
N GLY A 207 3.24 4.91 -19.59
CA GLY A 207 3.67 3.94 -18.59
C GLY A 207 5.19 3.88 -18.53
N ILE A 208 5.73 3.15 -17.58
CA ILE A 208 7.18 2.98 -17.38
C ILE A 208 7.66 1.69 -18.04
N LEU A 209 7.01 0.55 -17.70
CA LEU A 209 7.30 -0.76 -18.30
C LEU A 209 6.02 -1.42 -18.81
N THR A 210 6.18 -2.29 -19.82
CA THR A 210 5.16 -3.29 -20.15
C THR A 210 5.19 -4.45 -19.16
N LYS A 211 4.18 -5.32 -19.20
CA LYS A 211 4.16 -6.59 -18.43
C LYS A 211 5.33 -7.54 -18.76
N SER A 212 5.99 -7.34 -19.90
CA SER A 212 7.17 -8.09 -20.32
C SER A 212 8.49 -7.34 -20.08
N ASN A 213 8.51 -6.40 -19.15
CA ASN A 213 9.66 -5.56 -18.77
C ASN A 213 10.25 -4.73 -19.91
N LYS A 214 9.51 -4.48 -21.00
CA LYS A 214 9.95 -3.56 -22.05
C LYS A 214 9.77 -2.12 -21.58
N ILE A 215 10.83 -1.30 -21.68
CA ILE A 215 10.80 0.13 -21.34
C ILE A 215 9.91 0.89 -22.33
N ILE A 216 8.89 1.60 -21.82
CA ILE A 216 7.96 2.42 -22.62
C ILE A 216 7.98 3.90 -22.21
N VAL A 217 8.94 4.30 -21.39
CA VAL A 217 9.23 5.71 -21.08
C VAL A 217 9.34 6.52 -22.37
N GLY A 218 8.59 7.61 -22.51
CA GLY A 218 8.49 8.36 -23.75
C GLY A 218 7.77 9.72 -23.64
N PRO A 219 6.97 10.13 -24.64
CA PRO A 219 6.31 11.46 -24.63
C PRO A 219 5.45 11.73 -23.41
N SER A 220 4.67 10.75 -22.94
CA SER A 220 3.87 10.89 -21.71
C SER A 220 4.73 11.16 -20.47
N THR A 221 5.90 10.55 -20.41
CA THR A 221 6.90 10.80 -19.35
C THR A 221 7.40 12.24 -19.39
N GLN A 222 7.68 12.76 -20.59
CA GLN A 222 8.11 14.15 -20.76
C GLN A 222 7.02 15.13 -20.33
N VAL A 223 5.75 14.86 -20.67
CA VAL A 223 4.61 15.70 -20.24
C VAL A 223 4.50 15.69 -18.72
N ALA A 224 4.52 14.51 -18.08
CA ALA A 224 4.48 14.37 -16.63
C ALA A 224 5.61 15.17 -15.95
N ALA A 225 6.84 14.96 -16.37
CA ALA A 225 8.01 15.64 -15.83
C ALA A 225 7.98 17.16 -16.05
N SER A 226 7.41 17.63 -17.17
CA SER A 226 7.23 19.06 -17.44
C SER A 226 6.26 19.72 -16.46
N ILE A 227 5.16 19.04 -16.11
CA ILE A 227 4.18 19.53 -15.14
C ILE A 227 4.79 19.53 -13.73
N MET A 228 5.49 18.47 -13.33
CA MET A 228 6.19 18.38 -12.04
C MET A 228 7.23 19.52 -11.90
N HIS A 229 8.05 19.72 -12.92
CA HIS A 229 9.01 20.82 -12.95
C HIS A 229 8.34 22.20 -12.90
N ARG A 230 7.24 22.40 -13.65
CA ARG A 230 6.45 23.63 -13.61
C ARG A 230 5.91 23.92 -12.21
N LEU A 231 5.34 22.94 -11.54
CA LEU A 231 4.92 23.08 -10.15
C LEU A 231 6.11 23.52 -9.29
N ALA A 232 7.19 22.73 -9.29
CA ALA A 232 8.35 22.92 -8.42
C ALA A 232 9.11 24.25 -8.62
N THR A 233 8.96 24.89 -9.80
CA THR A 233 9.62 26.16 -10.15
C THR A 233 8.66 27.35 -10.14
N SER A 234 7.41 27.14 -9.75
CA SER A 234 6.37 28.19 -9.66
C SER A 234 6.14 28.65 -8.22
N PRO A 235 5.48 29.79 -8.01
CA PRO A 235 5.03 30.22 -6.68
C PRO A 235 4.06 29.25 -6.00
N ALA A 236 3.48 28.30 -6.74
CA ALA A 236 2.56 27.31 -6.21
C ALA A 236 3.24 26.19 -5.40
N ALA A 237 4.57 26.03 -5.54
CA ALA A 237 5.31 25.03 -4.78
C ALA A 237 5.50 25.46 -3.32
N ASP A 238 5.19 24.57 -2.38
CA ASP A 238 5.62 24.76 -1.00
C ASP A 238 7.16 24.72 -0.95
N PRO A 239 7.82 25.60 -0.19
CA PRO A 239 9.28 25.59 -0.03
C PRO A 239 9.84 24.26 0.49
N SER A 240 9.04 23.48 1.22
CA SER A 240 9.40 22.17 1.75
C SER A 240 9.19 21.00 0.78
N LEU A 241 8.68 21.24 -0.43
CA LEU A 241 8.27 20.17 -1.39
C LEU A 241 9.28 19.03 -1.49
N ASN A 242 10.59 19.32 -1.55
CA ASN A 242 11.61 18.29 -1.76
C ASN A 242 11.94 17.46 -0.50
N VAL A 243 11.32 17.73 0.64
CA VAL A 243 11.46 16.97 1.89
C VAL A 243 10.11 16.51 2.44
N THR A 244 9.02 16.76 1.70
CA THR A 244 7.65 16.48 2.11
C THR A 244 7.26 15.05 1.72
N GLN A 245 6.71 14.32 2.69
CA GLN A 245 6.04 13.03 2.56
C GLN A 245 4.55 13.21 2.92
N GLU A 246 3.77 12.12 3.00
CA GLU A 246 2.32 12.15 3.21
C GLU A 246 1.90 12.95 4.44
N SER A 247 2.52 12.67 5.61
CA SER A 247 2.16 13.32 6.87
C SER A 247 2.63 14.79 6.94
N GLN A 248 3.77 15.13 6.34
CA GLN A 248 4.21 16.51 6.27
C GLN A 248 3.30 17.33 5.34
N SER A 249 2.89 16.77 4.20
CA SER A 249 1.93 17.34 3.27
C SER A 249 0.57 17.59 3.94
N GLU A 250 0.08 16.62 4.73
CA GLU A 250 -1.12 16.77 5.56
C GLU A 250 -0.98 17.96 6.52
N THR A 251 0.06 17.94 7.35
CA THR A 251 0.31 18.97 8.36
C THR A 251 0.43 20.38 7.73
N ALA A 252 1.11 20.49 6.58
CA ALA A 252 1.24 21.78 5.87
C ALA A 252 -0.11 22.28 5.37
N PHE A 253 -0.97 21.41 4.83
CA PHE A 253 -2.33 21.78 4.43
C PHE A 253 -3.17 22.24 5.63
N GLU A 254 -3.08 21.55 6.75
CA GLU A 254 -3.78 21.91 7.99
C GLU A 254 -3.30 23.19 8.63
N HIS A 255 -2.04 23.59 8.43
CA HIS A 255 -1.53 24.89 8.83
C HIS A 255 -2.14 26.06 8.02
N GLY A 256 -2.88 25.75 6.94
CA GLY A 256 -3.67 26.72 6.20
C GLY A 256 -2.87 27.56 5.19
N THR A 257 -1.63 27.22 4.88
CA THR A 257 -0.79 27.89 3.85
C THR A 257 -1.06 27.36 2.45
N ALA A 258 -1.58 26.15 2.34
CA ALA A 258 -1.90 25.48 1.09
C ALA A 258 -3.36 25.70 0.65
N ALA A 259 -3.57 25.77 -0.66
CA ALA A 259 -4.88 25.78 -1.29
C ALA A 259 -5.28 24.39 -1.78
N PHE A 260 -4.30 23.57 -2.12
CA PHE A 260 -4.47 22.25 -2.70
C PHE A 260 -3.52 21.23 -2.05
N GLN A 261 -3.97 19.98 -2.03
CA GLN A 261 -3.16 18.84 -1.60
C GLN A 261 -3.51 17.62 -2.45
N ILE A 262 -2.51 16.90 -2.94
CA ILE A 262 -2.68 15.56 -3.49
C ILE A 262 -2.24 14.58 -2.40
N ASN A 263 -3.17 13.81 -1.87
CA ASN A 263 -2.86 12.89 -0.77
C ASN A 263 -3.94 11.81 -0.66
N TYR A 264 -3.70 10.86 0.21
CA TYR A 264 -4.59 9.73 0.50
C TYR A 264 -5.76 10.12 1.42
N PRO A 265 -6.83 9.31 1.48
CA PRO A 265 -8.07 9.63 2.21
C PRO A 265 -7.94 9.91 3.70
N PHE A 266 -6.87 9.46 4.37
CA PHE A 266 -6.67 9.67 5.81
C PHE A 266 -6.65 11.16 6.20
N VAL A 267 -6.24 12.05 5.29
CA VAL A 267 -6.20 13.51 5.53
C VAL A 267 -7.57 14.11 5.79
N TRP A 268 -8.65 13.45 5.34
CA TRP A 268 -10.01 13.93 5.58
C TRP A 268 -10.38 13.88 7.06
N ASP A 269 -10.19 12.71 7.66
CA ASP A 269 -10.54 12.52 9.08
C ASP A 269 -9.59 13.32 9.97
N ALA A 270 -8.30 13.39 9.62
CA ALA A 270 -7.30 14.19 10.33
C ALA A 270 -7.70 15.67 10.35
N ALA A 271 -7.96 16.30 9.20
CA ALA A 271 -8.33 17.72 9.14
C ALA A 271 -9.64 18.01 9.89
N HIS A 272 -10.64 17.13 9.80
CA HIS A 272 -11.91 17.34 10.52
C HIS A 272 -11.77 17.20 12.04
N LYS A 273 -10.85 16.38 12.52
CA LYS A 273 -10.61 16.15 13.93
C LYS A 273 -9.63 17.16 14.53
N ASP A 274 -8.49 17.37 13.87
CA ASP A 274 -7.35 18.06 14.46
C ASP A 274 -7.37 19.57 14.11
N THR A 275 -7.92 19.94 12.93
CA THR A 275 -8.06 21.32 12.46
C THR A 275 -9.47 21.58 11.87
N PRO A 276 -10.56 21.56 12.69
CA PRO A 276 -11.95 21.62 12.21
C PRO A 276 -12.27 22.86 11.33
N SER A 277 -11.56 23.96 11.49
CA SER A 277 -11.72 25.15 10.65
C SER A 277 -11.29 24.90 9.21
N ILE A 278 -10.20 24.16 9.01
CA ILE A 278 -9.73 23.74 7.69
C ILE A 278 -10.62 22.60 7.16
N GLY A 279 -10.90 21.58 8.00
CA GLY A 279 -11.76 20.47 7.61
C GLY A 279 -13.12 20.91 7.07
N LYS A 280 -13.76 21.92 7.68
CA LYS A 280 -15.03 22.52 7.20
C LYS A 280 -14.93 23.08 5.78
N GLU A 281 -13.81 23.71 5.46
CA GLU A 281 -13.56 24.31 4.15
C GLU A 281 -12.93 23.34 3.14
N MET A 282 -12.60 22.12 3.56
CA MET A 282 -12.02 21.09 2.72
C MET A 282 -13.05 20.55 1.72
N GLY A 283 -12.65 20.52 0.46
CA GLY A 283 -13.35 19.85 -0.63
C GLY A 283 -12.50 18.70 -1.18
N TYR A 284 -13.10 17.87 -2.02
CA TYR A 284 -12.42 16.74 -2.67
C TYR A 284 -12.81 16.64 -4.13
N ALA A 285 -11.91 16.08 -4.94
CA ALA A 285 -12.15 15.76 -6.34
C ALA A 285 -11.25 14.59 -6.76
N LEU A 286 -11.50 14.05 -7.94
CA LEU A 286 -10.58 13.09 -8.58
C LEU A 286 -9.19 13.73 -8.74
N PHE A 287 -8.17 12.90 -8.76
CA PHE A 287 -6.81 13.32 -9.14
C PHE A 287 -6.85 14.13 -10.43
N PRO A 288 -6.18 15.29 -10.51
CA PRO A 288 -6.26 16.14 -11.69
C PRO A 288 -5.72 15.44 -12.94
N ARG A 289 -6.38 15.64 -14.06
CA ARG A 289 -5.94 15.06 -15.35
C ARG A 289 -4.62 15.67 -15.78
N VAL A 290 -3.74 14.83 -16.29
CA VAL A 290 -2.52 15.23 -17.01
C VAL A 290 -2.84 15.47 -18.47
N ASN A 291 -3.56 14.51 -19.08
CA ASN A 291 -4.15 14.67 -20.40
C ASN A 291 -5.64 14.97 -20.23
N PRO A 292 -6.13 16.17 -20.63
CA PRO A 292 -7.54 16.54 -20.46
C PRO A 292 -8.54 15.60 -21.13
N ALA A 293 -8.10 14.85 -22.17
CA ALA A 293 -8.97 13.98 -22.97
C ALA A 293 -9.23 12.61 -22.30
N ILE A 294 -8.48 12.22 -21.28
CA ILE A 294 -8.59 10.91 -20.63
C ILE A 294 -8.80 11.03 -19.12
N ALA A 295 -9.49 10.05 -18.55
CA ALA A 295 -9.62 9.95 -17.09
C ALA A 295 -8.25 9.71 -16.45
N PRO A 296 -8.01 10.24 -15.23
CA PRO A 296 -6.77 10.00 -14.53
C PRO A 296 -6.61 8.52 -14.20
N ARG A 297 -5.36 8.04 -14.22
CA ARG A 297 -4.96 6.69 -13.83
C ARG A 297 -3.93 6.81 -12.71
N VAL A 298 -4.44 6.80 -11.49
CA VAL A 298 -3.62 7.00 -10.30
C VAL A 298 -3.02 5.68 -9.86
N SER A 299 -1.76 5.70 -9.47
CA SER A 299 -1.07 4.53 -8.92
C SER A 299 -1.83 4.01 -7.70
N ILE A 300 -2.19 2.73 -7.73
CA ILE A 300 -2.78 2.06 -6.57
C ILE A 300 -1.70 1.91 -5.50
N GLY A 301 -2.05 2.27 -4.28
CA GLY A 301 -1.38 1.90 -3.06
C GLY A 301 -2.19 0.87 -2.27
N GLY A 302 -1.71 0.54 -1.09
CA GLY A 302 -2.32 -0.42 -0.17
C GLY A 302 -1.43 -1.62 0.11
N TYR A 303 -2.00 -2.61 0.78
CA TYR A 303 -1.26 -3.79 1.23
C TYR A 303 -1.95 -5.08 0.84
N ASN A 304 -1.11 -6.07 0.51
CA ASN A 304 -1.51 -7.45 0.22
C ASN A 304 -1.01 -8.38 1.33
N LEU A 305 -1.80 -9.39 1.72
CA LEU A 305 -1.37 -10.42 2.69
C LEU A 305 -0.77 -11.61 1.96
N GLY A 306 0.55 -11.76 2.07
CA GLY A 306 1.30 -12.90 1.58
C GLY A 306 1.54 -13.96 2.66
N VAL A 307 1.64 -15.23 2.27
CA VAL A 307 2.04 -16.33 3.16
C VAL A 307 3.50 -16.68 2.87
N SER A 308 4.35 -16.62 3.89
CA SER A 308 5.77 -16.93 3.76
C SER A 308 6.00 -18.38 3.36
N SER A 309 6.91 -18.60 2.41
CA SER A 309 7.35 -19.96 2.03
C SER A 309 8.18 -20.65 3.12
N PHE A 310 8.68 -19.90 4.09
CA PHE A 310 9.45 -20.42 5.23
C PHE A 310 8.58 -20.74 6.44
N SER A 311 7.27 -20.38 6.40
CA SER A 311 6.33 -20.72 7.46
C SER A 311 6.28 -22.22 7.70
N LYS A 312 6.31 -22.64 8.96
CA LYS A 312 6.11 -24.03 9.36
C LYS A 312 4.64 -24.47 9.30
N HIS A 313 3.72 -23.51 9.13
CA HIS A 313 2.28 -23.72 9.18
C HIS A 313 1.52 -23.03 8.03
N PRO A 314 1.95 -23.20 6.76
CA PRO A 314 1.43 -22.40 5.65
C PRO A 314 -0.09 -22.56 5.44
N GLN A 315 -0.64 -23.76 5.66
CA GLN A 315 -2.09 -23.96 5.52
C GLN A 315 -2.89 -23.20 6.58
N LEU A 316 -2.40 -23.14 7.82
CA LEU A 316 -3.03 -22.34 8.87
C LEU A 316 -2.88 -20.85 8.60
N ALA A 317 -1.76 -20.42 8.03
CA ALA A 317 -1.55 -19.04 7.60
C ALA A 317 -2.54 -18.63 6.50
N PHE A 318 -2.78 -19.47 5.47
CA PHE A 318 -3.83 -19.22 4.48
C PHE A 318 -5.23 -19.15 5.11
N ASP A 319 -5.54 -20.03 6.07
CA ASP A 319 -6.82 -19.99 6.80
C ASP A 319 -6.98 -18.71 7.61
N ALA A 320 -5.90 -18.24 8.26
CA ALA A 320 -5.88 -16.98 8.99
C ALA A 320 -6.09 -15.78 8.06
N VAL A 321 -5.38 -15.73 6.92
CA VAL A 321 -5.56 -14.68 5.91
C VAL A 321 -7.00 -14.65 5.39
N LYS A 322 -7.59 -15.82 5.04
CA LYS A 322 -9.01 -15.89 4.61
C LYS A 322 -9.96 -15.32 5.65
N CYS A 323 -9.69 -15.49 6.93
CA CYS A 323 -10.49 -14.89 7.99
C CYS A 323 -10.29 -13.38 8.04
N MET A 324 -9.03 -12.89 8.02
CA MET A 324 -8.71 -11.47 8.19
C MET A 324 -9.22 -10.57 7.06
N ILE A 325 -9.37 -11.09 5.84
CA ILE A 325 -9.91 -10.34 4.69
C ILE A 325 -11.44 -10.32 4.60
N GLN A 326 -12.15 -10.84 5.60
CA GLN A 326 -13.62 -10.88 5.57
C GLN A 326 -14.25 -9.47 5.58
N PRO A 327 -15.45 -9.30 4.99
CA PRO A 327 -16.09 -7.99 4.82
C PRO A 327 -16.22 -7.17 6.10
N GLN A 328 -16.46 -7.81 7.26
CA GLN A 328 -16.60 -7.11 8.53
C GLN A 328 -15.30 -6.45 9.00
N PHE A 329 -14.13 -7.02 8.67
CA PHE A 329 -12.84 -6.43 9.01
C PHE A 329 -12.50 -5.29 8.06
N GLN A 330 -12.69 -5.46 6.75
CA GLN A 330 -12.52 -4.40 5.78
C GLN A 330 -13.41 -3.17 6.05
N ARG A 331 -14.67 -3.37 6.53
CA ARG A 331 -15.51 -2.25 7.00
C ARG A 331 -14.91 -1.56 8.21
N GLY A 332 -14.36 -2.34 9.14
CA GLY A 332 -13.72 -1.81 10.35
C GLY A 332 -12.49 -0.97 9.98
N ASP A 333 -11.64 -1.52 9.13
CA ASP A 333 -10.44 -0.86 8.63
C ASP A 333 -10.79 0.43 7.87
N ALA A 334 -11.82 0.40 7.03
CA ALA A 334 -12.27 1.55 6.27
C ALA A 334 -12.86 2.65 7.18
N ILE A 335 -13.86 2.33 8.01
CA ILE A 335 -14.61 3.33 8.77
C ILE A 335 -13.81 3.91 9.95
N LYS A 336 -12.88 3.13 10.53
CA LYS A 336 -12.11 3.54 11.71
C LYS A 336 -10.66 3.87 11.40
N GLY A 337 -10.06 3.13 10.45
CA GLY A 337 -8.63 3.20 10.14
C GLY A 337 -8.30 4.04 8.91
N GLY A 338 -9.30 4.56 8.20
CA GLY A 338 -9.05 5.34 7.01
C GLY A 338 -8.52 4.54 5.82
N LEU A 339 -8.58 3.20 5.88
CA LEU A 339 -8.05 2.29 4.85
C LEU A 339 -9.15 1.89 3.87
N ALA A 340 -9.06 2.34 2.63
CA ALA A 340 -10.08 2.05 1.63
C ALA A 340 -10.22 0.53 1.39
N PRO A 341 -11.46 -0.02 1.37
CA PRO A 341 -11.67 -1.45 1.23
C PRO A 341 -11.39 -1.92 -0.20
N VAL A 342 -11.00 -3.18 -0.35
CA VAL A 342 -10.84 -3.80 -1.66
C VAL A 342 -12.16 -4.35 -2.20
N LEU A 343 -13.13 -4.66 -1.32
CA LEU A 343 -14.45 -5.17 -1.68
C LEU A 343 -15.33 -4.08 -2.30
N ALA A 344 -15.73 -4.27 -3.55
CA ALA A 344 -16.56 -3.33 -4.31
C ALA A 344 -17.92 -3.04 -3.68
N SER A 345 -18.50 -3.99 -2.92
CA SER A 345 -19.81 -3.86 -2.29
C SER A 345 -19.84 -2.84 -1.16
N ILE A 346 -18.72 -2.65 -0.44
CA ILE A 346 -18.64 -1.73 0.71
C ILE A 346 -18.85 -0.28 0.26
N TYR A 347 -18.45 0.08 -0.97
CA TYR A 347 -18.60 1.44 -1.52
C TYR A 347 -20.04 1.89 -1.69
N GLY A 348 -21.02 0.98 -1.66
CA GLY A 348 -22.46 1.30 -1.67
C GLY A 348 -23.12 1.33 -0.28
N GLU A 349 -22.38 1.04 0.78
CA GLU A 349 -22.93 0.97 2.14
C GLU A 349 -23.07 2.37 2.76
N ARG A 350 -24.25 2.66 3.33
CA ARG A 350 -24.54 3.97 3.94
C ARG A 350 -23.52 4.39 5.01
N ALA A 351 -23.05 3.43 5.82
CA ALA A 351 -22.10 3.72 6.88
C ALA A 351 -20.74 4.15 6.30
N PHE A 352 -20.29 3.51 5.22
CA PHE A 352 -19.06 3.87 4.53
C PHE A 352 -19.19 5.22 3.84
N ILE A 353 -20.28 5.45 3.07
CA ILE A 353 -20.53 6.73 2.39
C ILE A 353 -20.59 7.90 3.38
N LYS A 354 -21.14 7.67 4.60
CA LYS A 354 -21.18 8.69 5.65
C LYS A 354 -19.78 9.09 6.13
N SER A 355 -18.89 8.12 6.31
CA SER A 355 -17.49 8.36 6.72
C SER A 355 -16.62 8.85 5.56
N TYR A 356 -16.94 8.39 4.34
CA TYR A 356 -16.21 8.68 3.10
C TYR A 356 -17.15 9.29 2.06
N PRO A 357 -17.49 10.58 2.16
CA PRO A 357 -18.37 11.22 1.18
C PRO A 357 -17.79 11.20 -0.25
N PHE A 358 -16.48 11.02 -0.39
CA PHE A 358 -15.71 10.85 -1.63
C PHE A 358 -15.53 9.38 -2.06
N SER A 359 -16.35 8.47 -1.53
CA SER A 359 -16.27 7.02 -1.81
C SER A 359 -16.44 6.69 -3.30
N ALA A 360 -17.25 7.48 -4.02
CA ALA A 360 -17.43 7.32 -5.46
C ALA A 360 -16.15 7.61 -6.24
N GLU A 361 -15.42 8.66 -5.87
CA GLU A 361 -14.15 9.06 -6.46
C GLU A 361 -13.07 8.00 -6.22
N ILE A 362 -12.95 7.49 -4.99
CA ILE A 362 -12.01 6.39 -4.68
C ILE A 362 -12.33 5.17 -5.55
N LYS A 363 -13.61 4.74 -5.57
CA LYS A 363 -14.02 3.59 -6.37
C LYS A 363 -13.71 3.77 -7.84
N ALA A 364 -13.99 4.95 -8.40
CA ALA A 364 -13.72 5.26 -9.80
C ALA A 364 -12.23 5.12 -10.13
N GLN A 365 -11.34 5.64 -9.28
CA GLN A 365 -9.89 5.55 -9.47
C GLN A 365 -9.36 4.12 -9.27
N LEU A 366 -9.90 3.34 -8.34
CA LEU A 366 -9.52 1.94 -8.16
C LEU A 366 -10.04 1.01 -9.28
N VAL A 367 -11.03 1.44 -10.05
CA VAL A 367 -11.49 0.77 -11.28
C VAL A 367 -10.64 1.18 -12.48
N HIS A 368 -10.27 2.45 -12.59
CA HIS A 368 -9.45 3.02 -13.67
C HIS A 368 -8.02 3.33 -13.22
N TYR A 369 -7.41 2.36 -12.59
CA TYR A 369 -6.15 2.50 -11.88
C TYR A 369 -4.91 2.63 -12.78
N GLY A 370 -3.87 3.26 -12.23
CA GLY A 370 -2.48 3.08 -12.61
C GLY A 370 -1.82 2.00 -11.76
N ILE A 371 -0.79 1.37 -12.25
CA ILE A 371 -0.03 0.37 -11.50
C ILE A 371 1.46 0.61 -11.71
N ARG A 372 2.22 0.62 -10.63
CA ARG A 372 3.68 0.69 -10.67
C ARG A 372 4.25 -0.55 -11.36
N PRO A 373 5.44 -0.50 -11.96
CA PRO A 373 6.04 -1.64 -12.66
C PRO A 373 6.04 -2.92 -11.82
N GLN A 374 5.38 -3.97 -12.31
CA GLN A 374 5.35 -5.28 -11.67
C GLN A 374 6.53 -6.12 -12.14
N THR A 375 7.69 -5.91 -11.55
CA THR A 375 8.95 -6.59 -11.88
C THR A 375 9.72 -6.96 -10.60
N PRO A 376 10.50 -8.06 -10.61
CA PRO A 376 11.32 -8.43 -9.46
C PRO A 376 12.35 -7.38 -9.04
N VAL A 377 12.77 -6.52 -9.97
CA VAL A 377 13.76 -5.44 -9.72
C VAL A 377 13.09 -4.08 -9.51
N TYR A 378 11.84 -4.05 -9.08
CA TYR A 378 11.12 -2.79 -8.86
C TYR A 378 11.86 -1.84 -7.92
N ALA A 379 12.52 -2.35 -6.88
CA ALA A 379 13.28 -1.54 -5.94
C ALA A 379 14.41 -0.74 -6.62
N ASP A 380 15.10 -1.32 -7.59
CA ASP A 380 16.14 -0.61 -8.33
C ASP A 380 15.54 0.41 -9.30
N ILE A 381 14.37 0.09 -9.89
CA ILE A 381 13.65 1.01 -10.79
C ILE A 381 13.13 2.22 -10.03
N THR A 382 12.52 2.03 -8.85
CA THR A 382 12.04 3.17 -8.06
C THR A 382 13.18 4.06 -7.59
N LEU A 383 14.33 3.49 -7.18
CA LEU A 383 15.53 4.26 -6.86
C LEU A 383 16.06 5.07 -8.05
N ALA A 384 16.07 4.48 -9.25
CA ALA A 384 16.47 5.16 -10.48
C ALA A 384 15.54 6.35 -10.78
N ILE A 385 14.22 6.16 -10.64
CA ILE A 385 13.22 7.22 -10.82
C ILE A 385 13.43 8.33 -9.80
N GLN A 386 13.54 8.00 -8.51
CA GLN A 386 13.74 8.96 -7.42
C GLN A 386 15.01 9.80 -7.64
N LYS A 387 16.09 9.17 -8.02
CA LYS A 387 17.38 9.86 -8.32
C LYS A 387 17.28 10.81 -9.50
N ALA A 388 16.58 10.38 -10.57
CA ALA A 388 16.41 11.19 -11.77
C ALA A 388 15.48 12.40 -11.58
N LEU A 389 14.56 12.35 -10.59
CA LEU A 389 13.52 13.35 -10.40
C LEU A 389 13.73 14.24 -9.16
N SER A 390 14.66 13.91 -8.27
CA SER A 390 14.92 14.69 -7.04
C SER A 390 16.20 15.52 -7.17
N PRO A 391 16.16 16.82 -6.80
CA PRO A 391 14.97 17.58 -6.44
C PRO A 391 14.11 17.92 -7.67
N THR A 392 12.78 17.99 -7.49
CA THR A 392 11.83 18.16 -8.62
C THR A 392 12.04 19.45 -9.42
N ALA A 393 12.55 20.50 -8.79
CA ALA A 393 12.91 21.74 -9.46
C ALA A 393 14.11 21.60 -10.43
N ALA A 394 14.96 20.58 -10.23
CA ALA A 394 16.11 20.31 -11.09
C ALA A 394 15.78 19.39 -12.30
N ILE A 395 14.56 18.88 -12.40
CA ILE A 395 14.12 18.08 -13.53
C ILE A 395 14.35 18.86 -14.84
N ASN A 396 15.06 18.26 -15.78
CA ASN A 396 15.15 18.79 -17.13
C ASN A 396 14.19 18.02 -18.06
N PRO A 397 13.04 18.61 -18.43
CA PRO A 397 12.03 17.92 -19.24
C PRO A 397 12.53 17.48 -20.62
N LYS A 398 13.59 18.09 -21.14
CA LYS A 398 14.16 17.73 -22.46
C LYS A 398 15.03 16.48 -22.41
N SER A 399 15.71 16.20 -21.30
CA SER A 399 16.63 15.06 -21.15
C SER A 399 16.09 13.93 -20.27
N VAL A 400 15.07 14.18 -19.44
CA VAL A 400 14.58 13.23 -18.44
C VAL A 400 14.19 11.87 -19.03
N VAL A 401 13.62 11.85 -20.25
CA VAL A 401 13.26 10.60 -20.95
C VAL A 401 14.49 9.75 -21.24
N ALA A 402 15.58 10.38 -21.73
CA ALA A 402 16.82 9.67 -22.01
C ALA A 402 17.48 9.17 -20.73
N THR A 403 17.52 10.01 -19.69
CA THR A 403 18.05 9.66 -18.37
C THR A 403 17.31 8.46 -17.79
N LEU A 404 15.97 8.53 -17.70
CA LEU A 404 15.15 7.44 -17.15
C LEU A 404 15.27 6.14 -17.96
N ARG A 405 15.36 6.24 -19.30
CA ARG A 405 15.57 5.04 -20.13
C ARG A 405 16.89 4.35 -19.82
N SER A 406 17.96 5.13 -19.61
CA SER A 406 19.28 4.59 -19.26
C SER A 406 19.26 3.94 -17.87
N GLU A 407 18.83 4.67 -16.87
CA GLU A 407 18.82 4.22 -15.46
C GLU A 407 17.90 2.98 -15.28
N ILE A 408 16.72 2.96 -15.91
CA ILE A 408 15.81 1.80 -15.86
C ILE A 408 16.39 0.60 -16.62
N LYS A 409 17.09 0.83 -17.73
CA LYS A 409 17.78 -0.24 -18.44
C LYS A 409 18.86 -0.88 -17.57
N ASP A 410 19.62 -0.07 -16.86
CA ASP A 410 20.67 -0.55 -15.96
C ASP A 410 20.06 -1.33 -14.79
N ALA A 411 18.95 -0.85 -14.21
CA ALA A 411 18.17 -1.56 -13.18
C ALA A 411 17.65 -2.92 -13.68
N LEU A 412 17.10 -2.99 -14.90
CA LEU A 412 16.64 -4.25 -15.50
C LEU A 412 17.77 -5.22 -15.82
N SER A 413 18.99 -4.73 -16.09
CA SER A 413 20.13 -5.60 -16.35
C SER A 413 20.67 -6.25 -15.08
N SER A 414 20.38 -5.72 -13.88
CA SER A 414 20.73 -6.34 -12.61
C SER A 414 19.93 -7.62 -12.33
N GLU A 415 18.74 -7.78 -12.92
CA GLU A 415 17.94 -9.02 -12.84
C GLU A 415 18.69 -10.25 -13.40
N ALA A 416 19.57 -10.05 -14.39
CA ALA A 416 20.36 -11.11 -14.97
C ALA A 416 21.50 -11.62 -14.05
N LEU A 417 21.74 -10.97 -12.92
CA LEU A 417 22.79 -11.31 -11.95
C LEU A 417 22.24 -12.01 -10.69
N LEU A 418 20.88 -12.11 -10.55
CA LEU A 418 20.18 -12.82 -9.49
C LEU A 418 19.71 -14.19 -9.96
#